data_1568d069d9e607efc5611233f41afca0
#
_entry.id   1568d069d9e607efc5611233f41afca0
#
_cell.length_a   1.000
_cell.length_b   1.000
_cell.length_c   1.000
_cell.angle_alpha   90.00
_cell.angle_beta   90.00
_cell.angle_gamma   90.00
#
_symmetry.space_group_name_H-M   'P 1'
#
loop_
_entity.id
_entity.type
_entity.pdbx_description
1 polymer ?
#
loop_
_entity_poly.entity_id
_entity_poly.type
_entity_poly.pdbx_seq_one_letter_code
_entity_poly.pdbx_strand_id
1 'polypeptide(L)'
;RLAQGFTPANIHQHKTSGSSGHPFVFGKDRYCHARSWALIQKLYLQQGVRVGSDLEARFYGIPLSGWGYYKERLKDALARRYRFVIFDLSDDRLAQILETFKQRPFVFINGYTSSIVRFGQYLQDHGLVLKTICPTLTACIVTSEMLFDQDKALLTAALGVPILNEYGASELGVIAFQTKQGLFEVQNQNLYLELLDQEGQPVPTGTQGRIVVTDLYNKAHPLIRYDIGDLAIAHPDSTPTNPILSRLIGRTNDMAHLANGKIVPGLTFYYVTKKVIGPHSPVKEFIVEQNSPDQFTVVYVGARMLNSSEKNDIIQAMEQYVGGGLTVDFKHCAVLDRSRRGKLKQFISRL
;
A
#
# COMPACT_ATOMS: atom_id res chain seq x y z
N ARG A 1 16.48 -10.58 -18.64
CA ARG A 1 17.64 -10.14 -19.46
C ARG A 1 17.39 -8.71 -19.94
N LEU A 2 18.45 -7.90 -20.11
CA LEU A 2 18.36 -6.60 -20.75
C LEU A 2 18.25 -6.77 -22.27
N ALA A 3 17.54 -5.84 -22.92
CA ALA A 3 17.47 -5.79 -24.37
C ALA A 3 18.84 -5.40 -24.98
N GLN A 4 19.02 -5.70 -26.27
CA GLN A 4 20.26 -5.38 -27.00
C GLN A 4 20.58 -3.89 -26.93
N GLY A 5 21.84 -3.54 -26.70
CA GLY A 5 22.31 -2.16 -26.56
C GLY A 5 22.21 -1.58 -25.15
N PHE A 6 21.62 -2.32 -24.19
CA PHE A 6 21.54 -1.90 -22.79
C PHE A 6 22.49 -2.69 -21.90
N THR A 7 23.13 -1.98 -20.96
CA THR A 7 24.06 -2.51 -19.98
C THR A 7 23.75 -1.90 -18.60
N PRO A 8 24.24 -2.48 -17.50
CA PRO A 8 24.07 -1.88 -16.17
C PRO A 8 24.57 -0.43 -16.06
N ALA A 9 25.49 0.00 -16.93
CA ALA A 9 26.05 1.35 -16.92
C ALA A 9 25.14 2.42 -17.53
N ASN A 10 24.19 2.03 -18.43
CA ASN A 10 23.32 2.99 -19.13
C ASN A 10 21.82 2.88 -18.74
N ILE A 11 21.52 2.16 -17.66
CA ILE A 11 20.18 1.99 -17.11
C ILE A 11 20.10 2.41 -15.64
N HIS A 12 18.88 2.67 -15.17
CA HIS A 12 18.57 2.75 -13.74
C HIS A 12 18.15 1.35 -13.26
N GLN A 13 19.02 0.69 -12.50
CA GLN A 13 18.73 -0.62 -11.94
C GLN A 13 17.87 -0.49 -10.67
N HIS A 14 16.82 -1.25 -10.58
CA HIS A 14 15.89 -1.31 -9.47
C HIS A 14 15.66 -2.75 -9.02
N LYS A 15 15.10 -2.90 -7.82
CA LYS A 15 14.76 -4.19 -7.22
C LYS A 15 13.45 -4.05 -6.49
N THR A 16 12.51 -4.98 -6.71
CA THR A 16 11.25 -5.02 -5.95
C THR A 16 11.50 -5.42 -4.48
N SER A 17 10.51 -5.21 -3.61
CA SER A 17 10.59 -5.63 -2.21
C SER A 17 10.56 -7.15 -2.02
N GLY A 18 10.10 -7.90 -3.05
CA GLY A 18 10.04 -9.36 -3.02
C GLY A 18 9.00 -9.89 -2.04
N SER A 19 7.75 -9.46 -2.15
CA SER A 19 6.63 -10.00 -1.35
C SER A 19 6.47 -11.53 -1.46
N SER A 20 6.97 -12.11 -2.55
CA SER A 20 7.01 -13.56 -2.82
C SER A 20 8.33 -14.25 -2.42
N GLY A 21 9.20 -13.57 -1.65
CA GLY A 21 10.51 -14.12 -1.23
C GLY A 21 11.66 -13.90 -2.22
N HIS A 22 11.36 -13.76 -3.51
CA HIS A 22 12.37 -13.53 -4.55
C HIS A 22 12.24 -12.13 -5.15
N PRO A 23 13.15 -11.19 -4.83
CA PRO A 23 13.09 -9.84 -5.38
C PRO A 23 13.34 -9.84 -6.89
N PHE A 24 12.45 -9.25 -7.65
CA PHE A 24 12.63 -9.03 -9.08
C PHE A 24 13.59 -7.87 -9.31
N VAL A 25 14.67 -8.11 -10.05
CA VAL A 25 15.66 -7.09 -10.45
C VAL A 25 15.38 -6.69 -11.89
N PHE A 26 15.20 -5.40 -12.15
CA PHE A 26 14.88 -4.87 -13.47
C PHE A 26 15.64 -3.57 -13.74
N GLY A 27 15.70 -3.20 -15.02
CA GLY A 27 16.30 -1.94 -15.47
C GLY A 27 15.27 -1.04 -16.13
N LYS A 28 15.36 0.27 -15.89
CA LYS A 28 14.67 1.29 -16.67
C LYS A 28 15.71 2.07 -17.46
N ASP A 29 15.49 2.27 -18.76
CA ASP A 29 16.31 3.22 -19.50
C ASP A 29 16.07 4.65 -19.01
N ARG A 30 16.96 5.57 -19.39
CA ARG A 30 16.93 6.96 -18.92
C ARG A 30 15.63 7.68 -19.32
N TYR A 31 15.11 7.38 -20.50
CA TYR A 31 13.88 8.01 -21.00
C TYR A 31 12.65 7.52 -20.23
N CYS A 32 12.50 6.20 -20.07
CA CYS A 32 11.43 5.62 -19.25
C CYS A 32 11.48 6.13 -17.81
N HIS A 33 12.69 6.20 -17.21
CA HIS A 33 12.86 6.73 -15.85
C HIS A 33 12.44 8.20 -15.75
N ALA A 34 12.86 9.05 -16.69
CA ALA A 34 12.49 10.46 -16.71
C ALA A 34 10.97 10.66 -16.89
N ARG A 35 10.34 9.88 -17.78
CA ARG A 35 8.88 9.91 -17.96
C ARG A 35 8.12 9.50 -16.70
N SER A 36 8.58 8.47 -15.99
CA SER A 36 7.98 8.04 -14.72
C SER A 36 7.99 9.17 -13.69
N TRP A 37 9.10 9.90 -13.58
CA TRP A 37 9.19 11.07 -12.69
C TRP A 37 8.34 12.25 -13.15
N ALA A 38 8.30 12.54 -14.45
CA ALA A 38 7.46 13.60 -15.01
C ALA A 38 5.97 13.33 -14.74
N LEU A 39 5.55 12.06 -14.85
CA LEU A 39 4.18 11.66 -14.51
C LEU A 39 3.87 11.88 -13.02
N ILE A 40 4.76 11.45 -12.12
CA ILE A 40 4.58 11.67 -10.67
C ILE A 40 4.47 13.17 -10.38
N GLN A 41 5.37 13.99 -10.93
CA GLN A 41 5.33 15.43 -10.76
C GLN A 41 4.02 16.04 -11.26
N LYS A 42 3.53 15.61 -12.43
CA LYS A 42 2.25 16.05 -13.00
C LYS A 42 1.07 15.71 -12.08
N LEU A 43 0.98 14.44 -11.64
CA LEU A 43 -0.11 13.97 -10.78
C LEU A 43 -0.12 14.69 -9.42
N TYR A 44 1.04 14.86 -8.82
CA TYR A 44 1.17 15.55 -7.53
C TYR A 44 0.90 17.04 -7.66
N LEU A 45 1.35 17.68 -8.76
CA LEU A 45 1.05 19.09 -9.03
C LEU A 45 -0.45 19.36 -9.18
N GLN A 46 -1.20 18.44 -9.78
CA GLN A 46 -2.67 18.51 -9.86
C GLN A 46 -3.34 18.50 -8.48
N GLN A 47 -2.63 18.00 -7.46
CA GLN A 47 -3.06 18.00 -6.06
C GLN A 47 -2.45 19.15 -5.25
N GLY A 48 -1.79 20.11 -5.90
CA GLY A 48 -1.15 21.26 -5.27
C GLY A 48 0.21 20.97 -4.64
N VAL A 49 0.84 19.83 -4.97
CA VAL A 49 2.13 19.39 -4.42
C VAL A 49 3.24 19.49 -5.48
N ARG A 50 4.34 20.18 -5.16
CA ARG A 50 5.51 20.35 -6.04
C ARG A 50 6.66 19.48 -5.55
N VAL A 51 6.79 18.29 -6.14
CA VAL A 51 7.85 17.33 -5.80
C VAL A 51 9.24 17.96 -5.99
N GLY A 52 10.10 17.82 -4.98
CA GLY A 52 11.46 18.39 -4.98
C GLY A 52 11.55 19.85 -4.53
N SER A 53 10.43 20.57 -4.46
CA SER A 53 10.35 21.94 -3.94
C SER A 53 9.66 22.00 -2.59
N ASP A 54 8.55 21.30 -2.44
CA ASP A 54 7.78 21.23 -1.22
C ASP A 54 8.38 20.19 -0.26
N LEU A 55 8.37 20.46 1.03
CA LEU A 55 8.95 19.56 2.03
C LEU A 55 8.06 18.32 2.26
N GLU A 56 8.59 17.16 1.94
CA GLU A 56 7.92 15.85 2.08
C GLU A 56 8.15 15.25 3.46
N ALA A 57 7.08 14.84 4.14
CA ALA A 57 7.11 13.92 5.28
C ALA A 57 6.96 12.48 4.76
N ARG A 58 8.06 11.71 4.78
CA ARG A 58 8.13 10.42 4.10
C ARG A 58 8.08 9.24 5.07
N PHE A 59 7.04 8.41 4.94
CA PHE A 59 6.84 7.20 5.76
C PHE A 59 7.27 5.94 5.01
N TYR A 60 8.59 5.73 4.93
CA TYR A 60 9.21 4.56 4.26
C TYR A 60 10.38 4.02 5.08
N GLY A 61 10.59 2.69 5.05
CA GLY A 61 11.76 2.08 5.66
C GLY A 61 13.08 2.53 5.03
N ILE A 62 14.07 2.82 5.87
CA ILE A 62 15.46 3.09 5.45
C ILE A 62 16.40 2.14 6.17
N PRO A 63 17.63 1.91 5.67
CA PRO A 63 18.69 1.28 6.46
C PRO A 63 18.89 2.03 7.77
N LEU A 64 18.95 1.30 8.90
CA LEU A 64 19.05 1.91 10.23
C LEU A 64 20.48 2.32 10.59
N SER A 65 21.49 1.82 9.86
CA SER A 65 22.91 2.05 10.15
C SER A 65 23.80 1.95 8.91
N GLY A 66 25.06 2.36 9.04
CA GLY A 66 26.08 2.24 8.01
C GLY A 66 26.02 3.28 6.90
N TRP A 67 26.89 3.14 5.89
CA TRP A 67 27.00 4.05 4.75
C TRP A 67 25.68 4.23 3.97
N GLY A 68 24.84 3.19 3.93
CA GLY A 68 23.54 3.25 3.30
C GLY A 68 22.60 4.28 3.94
N TYR A 69 22.62 4.41 5.25
CA TYR A 69 21.85 5.40 6.00
C TYR A 69 22.24 6.83 5.61
N TYR A 70 23.54 7.17 5.67
CA TYR A 70 24.01 8.52 5.34
C TYR A 70 23.74 8.90 3.88
N LYS A 71 23.95 7.94 2.96
CA LYS A 71 23.64 8.14 1.53
C LYS A 71 22.16 8.44 1.29
N GLU A 72 21.25 7.71 1.95
CA GLU A 72 19.81 7.96 1.82
C GLU A 72 19.41 9.29 2.48
N ARG A 73 20.00 9.65 3.63
CA ARG A 73 19.75 10.96 4.28
C ARG A 73 20.20 12.12 3.40
N LEU A 74 21.35 12.03 2.74
CA LEU A 74 21.83 13.05 1.81
C LEU A 74 20.89 13.20 0.60
N LYS A 75 20.46 12.08 0.00
CA LYS A 75 19.47 12.10 -1.07
C LYS A 75 18.13 12.73 -0.62
N ASP A 76 17.69 12.41 0.58
CA ASP A 76 16.46 12.97 1.14
C ASP A 76 16.59 14.48 1.34
N ALA A 77 17.71 14.97 1.85
CA ALA A 77 17.96 16.40 2.03
C ALA A 77 17.97 17.14 0.68
N LEU A 78 18.67 16.62 -0.34
CA LEU A 78 18.71 17.18 -1.68
C LEU A 78 17.33 17.19 -2.38
N ALA A 79 16.49 16.22 -2.07
CA ALA A 79 15.14 16.09 -2.62
C ALA A 79 14.05 16.75 -1.75
N ARG A 80 14.45 17.57 -0.75
CA ARG A 80 13.55 18.21 0.22
C ARG A 80 12.59 17.22 0.89
N ARG A 81 13.11 16.10 1.36
CA ARG A 81 12.38 15.02 2.05
C ARG A 81 12.90 14.83 3.46
N TYR A 82 12.00 14.54 4.37
CA TYR A 82 12.34 14.06 5.70
C TYR A 82 11.70 12.68 5.90
N ARG A 83 12.52 11.65 6.01
CA ARG A 83 12.07 10.26 6.11
C ARG A 83 12.01 9.83 7.56
N PHE A 84 10.85 9.37 7.98
CA PHE A 84 10.62 8.78 9.29
C PHE A 84 11.01 7.30 9.27
N VAL A 85 11.56 6.83 10.39
CA VAL A 85 11.82 5.41 10.62
C VAL A 85 10.49 4.76 11.03
N ILE A 86 10.02 3.80 10.23
CA ILE A 86 8.69 3.18 10.39
C ILE A 86 8.75 1.72 10.83
N PHE A 87 9.93 1.21 11.21
CA PHE A 87 10.06 -0.17 11.71
C PHE A 87 9.56 -0.31 13.16
N ASP A 88 9.55 0.78 13.90
CA ASP A 88 8.97 0.91 15.22
C ASP A 88 7.95 2.07 15.18
N LEU A 89 6.69 1.76 15.45
CA LEU A 89 5.57 2.70 15.53
C LEU A 89 4.92 2.65 16.91
N SER A 90 5.73 2.45 17.94
CA SER A 90 5.33 2.62 19.34
C SER A 90 4.87 4.06 19.62
N ASP A 91 4.07 4.24 20.67
CA ASP A 91 3.52 5.56 20.99
C ASP A 91 4.62 6.60 21.25
N ASP A 92 5.76 6.21 21.84
CA ASP A 92 6.92 7.09 22.02
C ASP A 92 7.52 7.56 20.69
N ARG A 93 7.59 6.66 19.70
CA ARG A 93 8.07 7.00 18.36
C ARG A 93 7.08 7.88 17.61
N LEU A 94 5.78 7.63 17.74
CA LEU A 94 4.74 8.46 17.17
C LEU A 94 4.71 9.87 17.78
N ALA A 95 4.96 9.98 19.09
CA ALA A 95 5.17 11.27 19.75
C ALA A 95 6.36 12.04 19.15
N GLN A 96 7.51 11.37 18.89
CA GLN A 96 8.67 12.00 18.26
C GLN A 96 8.37 12.44 16.81
N ILE A 97 7.56 11.67 16.07
CA ILE A 97 7.09 12.05 14.74
C ILE A 97 6.26 13.34 14.85
N LEU A 98 5.32 13.39 15.78
CA LEU A 98 4.49 14.57 16.04
C LEU A 98 5.32 15.81 16.39
N GLU A 99 6.32 15.69 17.26
CA GLU A 99 7.24 16.79 17.57
C GLU A 99 8.00 17.28 16.34
N THR A 100 8.36 16.38 15.43
CA THR A 100 9.00 16.75 14.17
C THR A 100 8.04 17.55 13.27
N PHE A 101 6.74 17.23 13.27
CA PHE A 101 5.73 18.00 12.54
C PHE A 101 5.51 19.40 13.13
N LYS A 102 5.66 19.59 14.44
CA LYS A 102 5.62 20.92 15.09
C LYS A 102 6.78 21.82 14.65
N GLN A 103 7.94 21.21 14.39
CA GLN A 103 9.19 21.94 14.12
C GLN A 103 9.45 22.18 12.62
N ARG A 104 8.76 21.47 11.70
CA ARG A 104 9.06 21.50 10.27
C ARG A 104 7.80 21.79 9.45
N PRO A 105 7.88 22.71 8.47
CA PRO A 105 6.74 23.08 7.64
C PRO A 105 6.54 22.05 6.52
N PHE A 106 6.10 20.85 6.87
CA PHE A 106 5.76 19.84 5.88
C PHE A 106 4.58 20.28 5.02
N VAL A 107 4.69 20.06 3.71
CA VAL A 107 3.63 20.38 2.75
C VAL A 107 2.80 19.14 2.43
N PHE A 108 3.42 17.98 2.34
CA PHE A 108 2.68 16.75 2.10
C PHE A 108 3.30 15.54 2.81
N ILE A 109 2.47 14.54 3.04
CA ILE A 109 2.86 13.22 3.53
C ILE A 109 2.85 12.25 2.36
N ASN A 110 3.86 11.37 2.27
CA ASN A 110 3.87 10.25 1.34
C ASN A 110 4.43 8.99 2.01
N GLY A 111 3.77 7.84 1.82
CA GLY A 111 4.30 6.61 2.38
C GLY A 111 3.35 5.42 2.40
N TYR A 112 3.77 4.40 3.12
CA TYR A 112 3.01 3.18 3.30
C TYR A 112 1.73 3.42 4.09
N THR A 113 0.61 2.91 3.55
CA THR A 113 -0.72 3.12 4.12
C THR A 113 -0.78 2.73 5.59
N SER A 114 -0.29 1.55 5.97
CA SER A 114 -0.35 1.06 7.34
C SER A 114 0.40 1.94 8.33
N SER A 115 1.56 2.48 7.92
CA SER A 115 2.36 3.34 8.79
C SER A 115 1.70 4.69 9.04
N ILE A 116 1.08 5.25 8.00
CA ILE A 116 0.36 6.52 8.11
C ILE A 116 -0.94 6.32 8.90
N VAL A 117 -1.66 5.20 8.69
CA VAL A 117 -2.86 4.85 9.47
C VAL A 117 -2.53 4.72 10.95
N ARG A 118 -1.42 4.07 11.30
CA ARG A 118 -0.99 3.96 12.70
C ARG A 118 -0.70 5.33 13.33
N PHE A 119 -0.09 6.24 12.57
CA PHE A 119 0.10 7.63 13.04
C PHE A 119 -1.23 8.39 13.14
N GLY A 120 -2.15 8.20 12.19
CA GLY A 120 -3.51 8.78 12.24
C GLY A 120 -4.28 8.30 13.47
N GLN A 121 -4.20 7.03 13.82
CA GLN A 121 -4.78 6.48 15.04
C GLN A 121 -4.21 7.13 16.31
N TYR A 122 -2.89 7.26 16.38
CA TYR A 122 -2.23 7.97 17.49
C TYR A 122 -2.75 9.40 17.66
N LEU A 123 -2.91 10.14 16.54
CA LEU A 123 -3.46 11.49 16.59
C LEU A 123 -4.91 11.50 17.10
N GLN A 124 -5.73 10.56 16.63
CA GLN A 124 -7.14 10.42 17.05
C GLN A 124 -7.24 10.09 18.53
N ASP A 125 -6.42 9.15 19.03
CA ASP A 125 -6.39 8.74 20.42
C ASP A 125 -6.03 9.92 21.37
N HIS A 126 -5.31 10.91 20.85
CA HIS A 126 -4.93 12.14 21.60
C HIS A 126 -5.80 13.36 21.27
N GLY A 127 -6.88 13.20 20.49
CA GLY A 127 -7.76 14.30 20.11
C GLY A 127 -7.11 15.37 19.24
N LEU A 128 -6.09 15.01 18.45
CA LEU A 128 -5.28 15.92 17.66
C LEU A 128 -5.65 15.89 16.18
N VAL A 129 -5.57 17.04 15.51
CA VAL A 129 -5.67 17.17 14.05
C VAL A 129 -4.36 17.73 13.53
N LEU A 130 -3.67 16.98 12.67
CA LEU A 130 -2.32 17.33 12.23
C LEU A 130 -2.23 18.66 11.49
N LYS A 131 -3.25 19.00 10.69
CA LYS A 131 -3.32 20.28 9.97
C LYS A 131 -3.29 21.50 10.89
N THR A 132 -3.81 21.40 12.11
CA THR A 132 -3.75 22.48 13.09
C THR A 132 -2.36 22.64 13.69
N ILE A 133 -1.60 21.56 13.74
CA ILE A 133 -0.23 21.51 14.27
C ILE A 133 0.80 21.90 13.19
N CYS A 134 0.60 21.43 11.96
CA CYS A 134 1.42 21.74 10.79
C CYS A 134 0.56 22.41 9.70
N PRO A 135 0.33 23.75 9.81
CA PRO A 135 -0.61 24.47 8.92
C PRO A 135 -0.21 24.47 7.44
N THR A 136 1.05 24.19 7.13
CA THR A 136 1.56 24.06 5.75
C THR A 136 1.13 22.77 5.07
N LEU A 137 0.67 21.76 5.80
CA LEU A 137 0.28 20.46 5.25
C LEU A 137 -0.94 20.61 4.32
N THR A 138 -0.87 20.09 3.10
CA THR A 138 -1.92 20.22 2.07
C THR A 138 -2.50 18.90 1.60
N ALA A 139 -1.74 17.80 1.66
CA ALA A 139 -2.17 16.49 1.17
C ALA A 139 -1.44 15.33 1.88
N CYS A 140 -2.07 14.17 1.86
CA CYS A 140 -1.45 12.90 2.23
C CYS A 140 -1.62 11.91 1.08
N ILE A 141 -0.51 11.35 0.58
CA ILE A 141 -0.49 10.38 -0.51
C ILE A 141 -0.06 9.03 0.08
N VAL A 142 -0.99 8.09 0.12
CA VAL A 142 -0.74 6.72 0.56
C VAL A 142 -0.47 5.82 -0.64
N THR A 143 0.40 4.83 -0.49
CA THR A 143 0.79 3.93 -1.58
C THR A 143 1.26 2.57 -1.09
N SER A 144 1.40 1.64 -2.02
CA SER A 144 2.03 0.33 -1.83
C SER A 144 1.27 -0.70 -0.99
N GLU A 145 0.23 -0.31 -0.31
CA GLU A 145 -0.66 -1.15 0.50
C GLU A 145 -2.10 -0.72 0.26
N MET A 146 -3.06 -1.59 0.57
CA MET A 146 -4.47 -1.23 0.43
C MET A 146 -4.86 -0.09 1.37
N LEU A 147 -5.65 0.86 0.85
CA LEU A 147 -6.34 1.88 1.64
C LEU A 147 -7.82 1.49 1.72
N PHE A 148 -8.30 1.15 2.91
CA PHE A 148 -9.70 0.86 3.15
C PHE A 148 -10.49 2.13 3.46
N ASP A 149 -11.81 2.12 3.21
CA ASP A 149 -12.68 3.29 3.41
C ASP A 149 -12.66 3.80 4.86
N GLN A 150 -12.60 2.88 5.84
CA GLN A 150 -12.47 3.23 7.25
C GLN A 150 -11.15 3.93 7.56
N ASP A 151 -10.04 3.47 6.96
CA ASP A 151 -8.73 4.10 7.11
C ASP A 151 -8.70 5.46 6.45
N LYS A 152 -9.31 5.59 5.27
CA LYS A 152 -9.44 6.87 4.59
C LYS A 152 -10.22 7.88 5.42
N ALA A 153 -11.33 7.45 6.03
CA ALA A 153 -12.13 8.29 6.92
C ALA A 153 -11.32 8.71 8.18
N LEU A 154 -10.66 7.76 8.83
CA LEU A 154 -9.78 8.02 9.97
C LEU A 154 -8.69 9.03 9.61
N LEU A 155 -7.96 8.80 8.52
CA LEU A 155 -6.88 9.67 8.08
C LEU A 155 -7.39 11.07 7.71
N THR A 156 -8.54 11.16 7.05
CA THR A 156 -9.14 12.46 6.70
C THR A 156 -9.45 13.28 7.95
N ALA A 157 -10.00 12.65 8.97
CA ALA A 157 -10.30 13.31 10.25
C ALA A 157 -9.00 13.67 11.02
N ALA A 158 -8.06 12.73 11.16
CA ALA A 158 -6.85 12.91 11.96
C ALA A 158 -5.83 13.85 11.31
N LEU A 159 -5.69 13.83 9.98
CA LEU A 159 -4.73 14.67 9.28
C LEU A 159 -5.31 16.04 8.88
N GLY A 160 -6.63 16.14 8.66
CA GLY A 160 -7.32 17.37 8.24
C GLY A 160 -6.96 17.83 6.82
N VAL A 161 -6.52 16.90 5.96
CA VAL A 161 -6.16 17.14 4.56
C VAL A 161 -6.69 16.02 3.64
N PRO A 162 -6.79 16.24 2.32
CA PRO A 162 -7.16 15.20 1.37
C PRO A 162 -6.23 13.98 1.44
N ILE A 163 -6.82 12.78 1.40
CA ILE A 163 -6.11 11.52 1.33
C ILE A 163 -6.18 10.98 -0.10
N LEU A 164 -5.04 10.85 -0.73
CA LEU A 164 -4.87 10.44 -2.11
C LEU A 164 -4.28 9.03 -2.14
N ASN A 165 -4.88 8.14 -2.92
CA ASN A 165 -4.43 6.75 -3.03
C ASN A 165 -3.72 6.54 -4.37
N GLU A 166 -2.42 6.23 -4.30
CA GLU A 166 -1.58 5.96 -5.46
C GLU A 166 -1.40 4.45 -5.60
N TYR A 167 -1.85 3.89 -6.72
CA TYR A 167 -1.61 2.52 -7.11
C TYR A 167 -0.44 2.42 -8.08
N GLY A 168 0.55 1.63 -7.75
CA GLY A 168 1.74 1.46 -8.57
C GLY A 168 2.60 0.26 -8.22
N ALA A 169 3.51 -0.05 -9.12
CA ALA A 169 4.53 -1.08 -8.94
C ALA A 169 5.92 -0.49 -9.20
N SER A 170 6.94 -0.98 -8.50
CA SER A 170 8.31 -0.47 -8.65
C SER A 170 8.80 -0.52 -10.09
N GLU A 171 8.44 -1.60 -10.79
CA GLU A 171 8.82 -1.88 -12.18
C GLU A 171 8.06 -1.01 -13.19
N LEU A 172 6.80 -0.68 -12.93
CA LEU A 172 5.93 0.06 -13.84
C LEU A 172 5.81 1.57 -13.48
N GLY A 173 6.05 1.92 -12.21
CA GLY A 173 5.78 3.25 -11.67
C GLY A 173 4.33 3.40 -11.24
N VAL A 174 3.76 4.60 -11.35
CA VAL A 174 2.35 4.85 -11.05
C VAL A 174 1.49 4.25 -12.16
N ILE A 175 0.61 3.31 -11.78
CA ILE A 175 -0.33 2.64 -12.68
C ILE A 175 -1.65 3.40 -12.71
N ALA A 176 -2.17 3.74 -11.53
CA ALA A 176 -3.40 4.50 -11.40
C ALA A 176 -3.39 5.41 -10.18
N PHE A 177 -4.20 6.46 -10.23
CA PHE A 177 -4.36 7.42 -9.14
C PHE A 177 -5.84 7.56 -8.80
N GLN A 178 -6.19 7.52 -7.51
CA GLN A 178 -7.60 7.57 -7.10
C GLN A 178 -8.15 8.99 -7.20
N THR A 179 -9.28 9.13 -7.87
CA THR A 179 -10.03 10.39 -7.96
C THR A 179 -10.78 10.69 -6.66
N LYS A 180 -11.39 11.88 -6.59
CA LYS A 180 -12.26 12.26 -5.47
C LYS A 180 -13.51 11.37 -5.36
N GLN A 181 -13.97 10.81 -6.48
CA GLN A 181 -15.09 9.87 -6.55
C GLN A 181 -14.72 8.44 -6.11
N GLY A 182 -13.45 8.19 -5.81
CA GLY A 182 -12.97 6.89 -5.37
C GLY A 182 -12.56 5.94 -6.53
N LEU A 183 -12.68 6.38 -7.77
CA LEU A 183 -12.29 5.61 -8.96
C LEU A 183 -10.78 5.74 -9.21
N PHE A 184 -10.16 4.71 -9.79
CA PHE A 184 -8.75 4.74 -10.17
C PHE A 184 -8.60 5.04 -11.65
N GLU A 185 -8.08 6.22 -11.99
CA GLU A 185 -7.71 6.60 -13.35
C GLU A 185 -6.34 6.00 -13.70
N VAL A 186 -6.34 5.12 -14.70
CA VAL A 186 -5.12 4.46 -15.16
C VAL A 186 -4.29 5.42 -16.02
N GLN A 187 -2.97 5.39 -15.83
CA GLN A 187 -2.04 6.27 -16.53
C GLN A 187 -1.69 5.75 -17.93
N ASN A 188 -2.71 5.68 -18.81
CA ASN A 188 -2.63 5.12 -20.17
C ASN A 188 -1.65 5.83 -21.11
N GLN A 189 -1.14 7.00 -20.72
CA GLN A 189 -0.07 7.69 -21.46
C GLN A 189 1.28 6.94 -21.37
N ASN A 190 1.46 6.12 -20.33
CA ASN A 190 2.71 5.39 -20.08
C ASN A 190 2.54 3.88 -20.13
N LEU A 191 1.31 3.40 -19.94
CA LEU A 191 1.00 1.98 -19.74
C LEU A 191 -0.24 1.60 -20.54
N TYR A 192 -0.25 0.36 -21.07
CA TYR A 192 -1.45 -0.27 -21.55
C TYR A 192 -1.88 -1.34 -20.53
N LEU A 193 -3.09 -1.21 -19.98
CA LEU A 193 -3.62 -2.09 -18.94
C LEU A 193 -4.76 -2.94 -19.52
N GLU A 194 -4.68 -4.24 -19.26
CA GLU A 194 -5.69 -5.24 -19.57
C GLU A 194 -6.19 -5.87 -18.25
N LEU A 195 -7.48 -6.18 -18.19
CA LEU A 195 -8.04 -7.07 -17.17
C LEU A 195 -8.39 -8.40 -17.81
N LEU A 196 -7.73 -9.46 -17.38
CA LEU A 196 -7.81 -10.78 -18.01
C LEU A 196 -8.30 -11.85 -17.04
N ASP A 197 -8.99 -12.86 -17.58
CA ASP A 197 -9.30 -14.11 -16.88
C ASP A 197 -8.07 -15.03 -16.78
N GLN A 198 -8.28 -16.28 -16.34
CA GLN A 198 -7.20 -17.25 -16.22
C GLN A 198 -6.72 -17.78 -17.58
N GLU A 199 -7.57 -17.77 -18.57
CA GLU A 199 -7.31 -18.17 -19.94
C GLU A 199 -6.64 -17.05 -20.76
N GLY A 200 -6.46 -15.86 -20.18
CA GLY A 200 -5.82 -14.71 -20.80
C GLY A 200 -6.75 -13.91 -21.74
N GLN A 201 -8.07 -14.11 -21.61
CA GLN A 201 -9.08 -13.36 -22.36
C GLN A 201 -9.53 -12.13 -21.57
N PRO A 202 -9.90 -11.02 -22.23
CA PRO A 202 -10.44 -9.85 -21.54
C PRO A 202 -11.73 -10.18 -20.78
N VAL A 203 -11.82 -9.73 -19.53
CA VAL A 203 -13.05 -9.88 -18.74
C VAL A 203 -14.05 -8.76 -19.06
N PRO A 204 -15.37 -9.02 -18.97
CA PRO A 204 -16.38 -7.98 -19.08
C PRO A 204 -16.21 -6.89 -18.02
N THR A 205 -16.60 -5.65 -18.31
CA THR A 205 -16.64 -4.57 -17.34
C THR A 205 -17.55 -4.95 -16.16
N GLY A 206 -17.17 -4.51 -14.96
CA GLY A 206 -17.87 -4.88 -13.72
C GLY A 206 -17.51 -6.25 -13.15
N THR A 207 -16.70 -7.05 -13.86
CA THR A 207 -16.20 -8.34 -13.36
C THR A 207 -14.73 -8.21 -12.92
N GLN A 208 -14.31 -9.13 -12.04
CA GLN A 208 -12.94 -9.19 -11.54
C GLN A 208 -12.02 -9.79 -12.61
N GLY A 209 -10.86 -9.15 -12.84
CA GLY A 209 -9.81 -9.67 -13.70
C GLY A 209 -8.42 -9.49 -13.10
N ARG A 210 -7.45 -10.25 -13.61
CA ARG A 210 -6.03 -10.08 -13.31
C ARG A 210 -5.52 -8.84 -14.05
N ILE A 211 -4.75 -8.02 -13.35
CA ILE A 211 -4.12 -6.84 -13.95
C ILE A 211 -2.88 -7.26 -14.72
N VAL A 212 -2.94 -7.09 -16.03
CA VAL A 212 -1.83 -7.33 -16.95
C VAL A 212 -1.45 -6.01 -17.60
N VAL A 213 -0.15 -5.65 -17.59
CA VAL A 213 0.30 -4.32 -18.00
C VAL A 213 1.44 -4.42 -19.00
N THR A 214 1.37 -3.59 -20.05
CA THR A 214 2.49 -3.35 -20.96
C THR A 214 3.06 -1.96 -20.70
N ASP A 215 4.36 -1.88 -20.38
CA ASP A 215 5.09 -0.61 -20.31
C ASP A 215 5.42 -0.12 -21.71
N LEU A 216 4.90 1.05 -22.09
CA LEU A 216 5.03 1.57 -23.44
C LEU A 216 6.41 2.19 -23.77
N TYR A 217 7.25 2.41 -22.75
CA TYR A 217 8.46 3.20 -22.90
C TYR A 217 9.75 2.53 -22.41
N ASN A 218 9.69 1.47 -21.62
CA ASN A 218 10.89 0.80 -21.12
C ASN A 218 11.51 -0.10 -22.17
N LYS A 219 12.47 0.42 -22.90
CA LYS A 219 13.22 -0.34 -23.93
C LYS A 219 14.31 -1.23 -23.35
N ALA A 220 14.84 -0.89 -22.17
CA ALA A 220 15.93 -1.65 -21.56
C ALA A 220 15.49 -3.00 -21.00
N HIS A 221 14.30 -3.07 -20.45
CA HIS A 221 13.68 -4.27 -19.90
C HIS A 221 12.19 -4.22 -20.22
N PRO A 222 11.81 -4.53 -21.47
CA PRO A 222 10.43 -4.45 -21.92
C PRO A 222 9.53 -5.36 -21.07
N LEU A 223 8.51 -4.79 -20.47
CA LEU A 223 7.44 -5.53 -19.80
C LEU A 223 6.21 -5.50 -20.71
N ILE A 224 6.00 -6.58 -21.44
CA ILE A 224 4.90 -6.75 -22.38
C ILE A 224 3.94 -7.78 -21.83
N ARG A 225 2.67 -7.40 -21.67
CA ARG A 225 1.62 -8.22 -21.02
C ARG A 225 2.10 -8.84 -19.70
N TYR A 226 2.72 -8.01 -18.87
CA TYR A 226 3.26 -8.40 -17.58
C TYR A 226 2.14 -8.53 -16.55
N ASP A 227 1.90 -9.75 -16.08
CA ASP A 227 1.00 -10.02 -14.97
C ASP A 227 1.67 -9.58 -13.67
N ILE A 228 1.12 -8.54 -13.05
CA ILE A 228 1.69 -7.99 -11.81
C ILE A 228 1.24 -8.74 -10.56
N GLY A 229 0.31 -9.68 -10.72
CA GLY A 229 -0.27 -10.48 -9.64
C GLY A 229 -1.30 -9.73 -8.80
N ASP A 230 -1.92 -8.67 -9.32
CA ASP A 230 -2.99 -7.93 -8.66
C ASP A 230 -4.33 -8.15 -9.40
N LEU A 231 -5.43 -7.98 -8.67
CA LEU A 231 -6.80 -8.12 -9.17
C LEU A 231 -7.54 -6.79 -9.08
N ALA A 232 -8.34 -6.48 -10.09
CA ALA A 232 -9.19 -5.30 -10.11
C ALA A 232 -10.52 -5.56 -10.80
N ILE A 233 -11.43 -4.58 -10.71
CA ILE A 233 -12.71 -4.52 -11.41
C ILE A 233 -12.71 -3.24 -12.25
N ALA A 234 -12.97 -3.35 -13.56
CA ALA A 234 -13.14 -2.18 -14.43
C ALA A 234 -14.46 -1.47 -14.11
N HIS A 235 -14.44 -0.14 -14.18
CA HIS A 235 -15.66 0.66 -14.12
C HIS A 235 -16.49 0.46 -15.41
N PRO A 236 -17.84 0.52 -15.39
CA PRO A 236 -18.67 0.42 -16.58
C PRO A 236 -18.25 1.39 -17.71
N ASP A 237 -17.84 2.60 -17.37
CA ASP A 237 -17.38 3.62 -18.33
C ASP A 237 -15.92 3.46 -18.75
N SER A 238 -15.24 2.40 -18.32
CA SER A 238 -13.87 2.10 -18.73
C SER A 238 -13.80 1.76 -20.19
N THR A 239 -12.87 2.37 -20.91
CA THR A 239 -12.58 2.07 -22.32
C THR A 239 -11.10 1.76 -22.51
N PRO A 240 -10.67 1.11 -23.60
CA PRO A 240 -9.25 0.86 -23.85
C PRO A 240 -8.39 2.14 -23.93
N THR A 241 -8.99 3.27 -24.33
CA THR A 241 -8.30 4.56 -24.42
C THR A 241 -8.42 5.41 -23.16
N ASN A 242 -9.37 5.09 -22.28
CA ASN A 242 -9.54 5.73 -20.97
C ASN A 242 -9.89 4.67 -19.93
N PRO A 243 -8.93 3.83 -19.53
CA PRO A 243 -9.20 2.76 -18.58
C PRO A 243 -9.38 3.32 -17.15
N ILE A 244 -10.49 2.91 -16.54
CA ILE A 244 -10.87 3.28 -15.17
C ILE A 244 -11.15 2.01 -14.39
N LEU A 245 -10.57 1.90 -13.18
CA LEU A 245 -10.87 0.81 -12.27
C LEU A 245 -11.81 1.31 -11.17
N SER A 246 -12.89 0.60 -10.94
CA SER A 246 -13.80 0.88 -9.83
C SER A 246 -13.21 0.41 -8.50
N ARG A 247 -12.40 -0.66 -8.52
CA ARG A 247 -11.87 -1.28 -7.31
C ARG A 247 -10.58 -2.06 -7.56
N LEU A 248 -9.64 -1.92 -6.64
CA LEU A 248 -8.53 -2.87 -6.46
C LEU A 248 -8.97 -3.92 -5.44
N ILE A 249 -8.75 -5.20 -5.75
CA ILE A 249 -9.20 -6.33 -4.91
C ILE A 249 -8.09 -6.83 -4.01
N GLY A 250 -6.83 -6.79 -4.50
CA GLY A 250 -5.66 -7.30 -3.81
C GLY A 250 -4.81 -8.19 -4.71
N ARG A 251 -3.93 -8.99 -4.12
CA ARG A 251 -3.00 -9.84 -4.87
C ARG A 251 -3.53 -11.25 -5.08
N THR A 252 -3.21 -11.84 -6.23
CA THR A 252 -3.51 -13.24 -6.55
C THR A 252 -2.84 -14.22 -5.56
N ASN A 253 -1.61 -13.90 -5.11
CA ASN A 253 -0.86 -14.70 -4.14
C ASN A 253 -1.32 -14.51 -2.68
N ASP A 254 -2.26 -13.61 -2.45
CA ASP A 254 -2.85 -13.38 -1.14
C ASP A 254 -4.30 -13.89 -1.11
N MET A 255 -4.60 -14.92 -1.91
CA MET A 255 -5.89 -15.62 -1.89
C MET A 255 -5.92 -16.63 -0.74
N ALA A 256 -7.05 -16.69 -0.06
CA ALA A 256 -7.35 -17.72 0.92
C ALA A 256 -8.09 -18.87 0.23
N HIS A 257 -7.60 -20.08 0.41
CA HIS A 257 -8.22 -21.31 -0.08
C HIS A 257 -8.99 -21.96 1.06
N LEU A 258 -10.31 -22.07 0.93
CA LEU A 258 -11.19 -22.56 1.99
C LEU A 258 -11.46 -24.05 1.84
N ALA A 259 -11.78 -24.72 2.97
CA ALA A 259 -12.09 -26.15 3.01
C ALA A 259 -13.28 -26.56 2.10
N ASN A 260 -14.21 -25.64 1.85
CA ASN A 260 -15.34 -25.84 0.94
C ASN A 260 -14.98 -25.64 -0.55
N GLY A 261 -13.70 -25.52 -0.89
CA GLY A 261 -13.20 -25.30 -2.24
C GLY A 261 -13.33 -23.86 -2.75
N LYS A 262 -13.91 -22.95 -1.98
CA LYS A 262 -13.96 -21.53 -2.36
C LYS A 262 -12.57 -20.89 -2.24
N ILE A 263 -12.27 -20.00 -3.20
CA ILE A 263 -11.07 -19.17 -3.19
C ILE A 263 -11.55 -17.73 -3.04
N VAL A 264 -11.09 -17.05 -1.99
CA VAL A 264 -11.49 -15.67 -1.68
C VAL A 264 -10.25 -14.79 -1.49
N PRO A 265 -10.32 -13.47 -1.76
CA PRO A 265 -9.21 -12.58 -1.44
C PRO A 265 -8.89 -12.63 0.05
N GLY A 266 -7.64 -12.94 0.40
CA GLY A 266 -7.21 -13.04 1.80
C GLY A 266 -7.38 -11.74 2.58
N LEU A 267 -7.27 -10.59 1.91
CA LEU A 267 -7.59 -9.28 2.48
C LEU A 267 -9.04 -9.18 3.00
N THR A 268 -9.94 -10.04 2.53
CA THR A 268 -11.30 -10.15 3.07
C THR A 268 -11.27 -10.43 4.58
N PHE A 269 -10.44 -11.36 5.02
CA PHE A 269 -10.30 -11.70 6.44
C PHE A 269 -9.75 -10.53 7.26
N TYR A 270 -8.77 -9.84 6.71
CA TYR A 270 -8.26 -8.62 7.33
C TYR A 270 -9.35 -7.55 7.45
N TYR A 271 -10.11 -7.32 6.37
CA TYR A 271 -11.18 -6.32 6.33
C TYR A 271 -12.30 -6.62 7.33
N VAL A 272 -12.75 -7.87 7.37
CA VAL A 272 -13.82 -8.31 8.28
C VAL A 272 -13.36 -8.17 9.72
N THR A 273 -12.17 -8.66 10.05
CA THR A 273 -11.59 -8.51 11.39
C THR A 273 -11.46 -7.03 11.78
N LYS A 274 -11.00 -6.19 10.86
CA LYS A 274 -10.88 -4.74 11.10
C LYS A 274 -12.20 -4.05 11.37
N LYS A 275 -13.28 -4.48 10.71
CA LYS A 275 -14.62 -3.93 10.92
C LYS A 275 -15.15 -4.20 12.34
N VAL A 276 -14.79 -5.34 12.91
CA VAL A 276 -15.15 -5.73 14.29
C VAL A 276 -14.22 -5.04 15.29
N ILE A 277 -12.93 -4.90 14.96
CA ILE A 277 -11.96 -4.13 15.73
C ILE A 277 -12.27 -2.63 15.55
N GLY A 278 -13.24 -2.13 16.30
CA GLY A 278 -13.65 -0.72 16.26
C GLY A 278 -12.60 0.23 16.88
N PRO A 279 -12.85 1.55 16.82
CA PRO A 279 -11.90 2.57 17.29
C PRO A 279 -11.53 2.46 18.78
N HIS A 280 -12.40 1.86 19.60
CA HIS A 280 -12.16 1.67 21.03
C HIS A 280 -11.58 0.30 21.40
N SER A 281 -11.20 -0.51 20.39
CA SER A 281 -10.56 -1.80 20.62
C SER A 281 -9.17 -1.64 21.21
N PRO A 282 -8.71 -2.58 22.07
CA PRO A 282 -7.33 -2.61 22.53
C PRO A 282 -6.33 -2.91 21.41
N VAL A 283 -6.77 -3.40 20.25
CA VAL A 283 -5.91 -3.77 19.12
C VAL A 283 -5.47 -2.53 18.34
N LYS A 284 -4.17 -2.33 18.22
CA LYS A 284 -3.55 -1.23 17.46
C LYS A 284 -3.20 -1.61 16.02
N GLU A 285 -2.66 -2.79 15.84
CA GLU A 285 -2.30 -3.36 14.53
C GLU A 285 -2.52 -4.88 14.55
N PHE A 286 -2.85 -5.46 13.40
CA PHE A 286 -2.97 -6.90 13.27
C PHE A 286 -2.69 -7.37 11.83
N ILE A 287 -2.42 -8.67 11.69
CA ILE A 287 -2.40 -9.40 10.44
C ILE A 287 -3.21 -10.69 10.60
N VAL A 288 -3.65 -11.26 9.48
CA VAL A 288 -4.31 -12.56 9.47
C VAL A 288 -3.44 -13.55 8.70
N GLU A 289 -3.12 -14.67 9.32
CA GLU A 289 -2.39 -15.78 8.70
C GLU A 289 -3.33 -16.95 8.48
N GLN A 290 -3.32 -17.53 7.29
CA GLN A 290 -3.98 -18.80 6.99
C GLN A 290 -2.95 -19.92 7.10
N ASN A 291 -3.19 -20.90 8.00
CA ASN A 291 -2.28 -22.03 8.25
C ASN A 291 -2.75 -23.30 7.56
N SER A 292 -4.07 -23.49 7.43
CA SER A 292 -4.73 -24.55 6.65
C SER A 292 -6.03 -24.00 6.04
N PRO A 293 -6.75 -24.74 5.19
CA PRO A 293 -8.00 -24.27 4.59
C PRO A 293 -9.08 -23.81 5.57
N ASP A 294 -9.02 -24.29 6.80
CA ASP A 294 -9.96 -24.00 7.90
C ASP A 294 -9.30 -23.35 9.13
N GLN A 295 -7.96 -23.24 9.16
CA GLN A 295 -7.23 -22.67 10.29
C GLN A 295 -6.61 -21.32 9.98
N PHE A 296 -6.91 -20.34 10.83
CA PHE A 296 -6.41 -18.98 10.75
C PHE A 296 -5.80 -18.52 12.08
N THR A 297 -4.85 -17.60 12.01
CA THR A 297 -4.28 -16.94 13.20
C THR A 297 -4.40 -15.43 13.03
N VAL A 298 -5.03 -14.76 13.98
CA VAL A 298 -4.98 -13.30 14.10
C VAL A 298 -3.81 -12.94 15.00
N VAL A 299 -2.73 -12.42 14.39
CA VAL A 299 -1.55 -11.92 15.13
C VAL A 299 -1.71 -10.42 15.31
N TYR A 300 -1.67 -9.94 16.53
CA TYR A 300 -2.00 -8.54 16.83
C TYR A 300 -1.10 -7.90 17.88
N VAL A 301 -0.93 -6.59 17.78
CA VAL A 301 -0.35 -5.69 18.78
C VAL A 301 -1.49 -4.94 19.44
N GLY A 302 -1.51 -4.85 20.76
CA GLY A 302 -2.56 -4.14 21.47
C GLY A 302 -2.17 -3.82 22.92
N ALA A 303 -2.97 -2.97 23.54
CA ALA A 303 -2.75 -2.55 24.95
C ALA A 303 -2.94 -3.70 25.96
N ARG A 304 -3.73 -4.71 25.59
CA ARG A 304 -3.99 -5.93 26.38
C ARG A 304 -4.37 -7.09 25.45
N MET A 305 -4.43 -8.28 26.00
CA MET A 305 -5.01 -9.43 25.31
C MET A 305 -6.51 -9.23 25.08
N LEU A 306 -7.00 -9.73 23.94
CA LEU A 306 -8.43 -9.82 23.64
C LEU A 306 -9.11 -10.78 24.63
N ASN A 307 -10.28 -10.38 25.13
CA ASN A 307 -11.12 -11.25 25.95
C ASN A 307 -11.93 -12.24 25.06
N SER A 308 -12.65 -13.16 25.69
CA SER A 308 -13.41 -14.20 24.96
C SER A 308 -14.52 -13.63 24.07
N SER A 309 -15.20 -12.56 24.49
CA SER A 309 -16.25 -11.91 23.69
C SER A 309 -15.65 -11.28 22.44
N GLU A 310 -14.59 -10.48 22.58
CA GLU A 310 -13.90 -9.83 21.46
C GLU A 310 -13.36 -10.85 20.44
N LYS A 311 -12.83 -11.99 20.91
CA LYS A 311 -12.40 -13.08 20.02
C LYS A 311 -13.57 -13.71 19.28
N ASN A 312 -14.68 -13.99 19.96
CA ASN A 312 -15.88 -14.57 19.37
C ASN A 312 -16.50 -13.64 18.31
N ASP A 313 -16.53 -12.34 18.55
CA ASP A 313 -17.04 -11.36 17.59
C ASP A 313 -16.22 -11.39 16.28
N ILE A 314 -14.89 -11.52 16.39
CA ILE A 314 -14.00 -11.65 15.21
C ILE A 314 -14.27 -12.98 14.48
N ILE A 315 -14.36 -14.09 15.19
CA ILE A 315 -14.64 -15.41 14.61
C ILE A 315 -15.98 -15.38 13.86
N GLN A 316 -17.05 -14.91 14.49
CA GLN A 316 -18.36 -14.81 13.89
C GLN A 316 -18.36 -13.96 12.63
N ALA A 317 -17.66 -12.82 12.65
CA ALA A 317 -17.56 -11.95 11.48
C ALA A 317 -16.81 -12.64 10.33
N MET A 318 -15.75 -13.39 10.61
CA MET A 318 -15.02 -14.18 9.59
C MET A 318 -15.93 -15.28 9.03
N GLU A 319 -16.64 -16.02 9.86
CA GLU A 319 -17.55 -17.10 9.46
C GLU A 319 -18.75 -16.62 8.65
N GLN A 320 -19.34 -15.48 8.99
CA GLN A 320 -20.41 -14.86 8.20
C GLN A 320 -19.99 -14.60 6.75
N TYR A 321 -18.71 -14.33 6.52
CA TYR A 321 -18.20 -13.96 5.20
C TYR A 321 -17.85 -15.17 4.34
N VAL A 322 -17.35 -16.24 4.94
CA VAL A 322 -16.79 -17.39 4.20
C VAL A 322 -17.54 -18.70 4.41
N GLY A 323 -18.45 -18.74 5.39
CA GLY A 323 -19.13 -19.95 5.88
C GLY A 323 -18.51 -20.42 7.21
N GLY A 324 -19.28 -21.17 7.98
CA GLY A 324 -18.86 -21.65 9.29
C GLY A 324 -17.76 -22.73 9.22
N GLY A 325 -17.23 -23.08 10.40
CA GLY A 325 -16.25 -24.17 10.57
C GLY A 325 -14.80 -23.69 10.54
N LEU A 326 -14.56 -22.41 10.83
CA LEU A 326 -13.19 -21.89 10.96
C LEU A 326 -12.66 -22.09 12.37
N THR A 327 -11.41 -22.49 12.46
CA THR A 327 -10.60 -22.43 13.69
C THR A 327 -9.74 -21.17 13.63
N VAL A 328 -9.93 -20.25 14.60
CA VAL A 328 -9.19 -19.00 14.63
C VAL A 328 -8.42 -18.89 15.94
N ASP A 329 -7.11 -18.87 15.83
CA ASP A 329 -6.17 -18.62 16.93
C ASP A 329 -5.85 -17.12 17.06
N PHE A 330 -5.49 -16.69 18.28
CA PHE A 330 -5.15 -15.31 18.57
C PHE A 330 -3.79 -15.23 19.24
N LYS A 331 -2.85 -14.52 18.60
CA LYS A 331 -1.49 -14.32 19.11
C LYS A 331 -1.22 -12.85 19.39
N HIS A 332 -1.11 -12.52 20.66
CA HIS A 332 -0.69 -11.18 21.09
C HIS A 332 0.83 -11.08 21.03
N CYS A 333 1.35 -9.99 20.45
CA CYS A 333 2.79 -9.74 20.35
C CYS A 333 3.10 -8.26 20.61
N ALA A 334 4.35 -7.97 20.91
CA ALA A 334 4.81 -6.60 21.14
C ALA A 334 4.95 -5.81 19.84
N VAL A 335 5.37 -6.46 18.75
CA VAL A 335 5.60 -5.85 17.43
C VAL A 335 5.21 -6.86 16.36
N LEU A 336 4.59 -6.39 15.27
CA LEU A 336 4.37 -7.20 14.07
C LEU A 336 5.61 -7.22 13.19
N ASP A 337 5.88 -8.38 12.58
CA ASP A 337 6.96 -8.52 11.62
C ASP A 337 6.63 -7.74 10.33
N ARG A 338 7.53 -6.82 9.99
CA ARG A 338 7.43 -6.00 8.79
C ARG A 338 8.52 -6.41 7.81
N SER A 339 8.21 -6.36 6.52
CA SER A 339 9.22 -6.60 5.49
C SER A 339 10.46 -5.72 5.70
N ARG A 340 11.61 -6.10 5.09
CA ARG A 340 12.86 -5.31 5.12
C ARG A 340 12.72 -3.83 4.69
N ARG A 341 11.60 -3.44 4.07
CA ARG A 341 11.25 -2.07 3.67
C ARG A 341 10.15 -1.44 4.51
N GLY A 342 9.71 -2.12 5.59
CA GLY A 342 8.71 -1.61 6.53
C GLY A 342 7.25 -1.84 6.12
N LYS A 343 6.97 -2.57 5.02
CA LYS A 343 5.60 -2.92 4.64
C LYS A 343 5.01 -3.96 5.59
N LEU A 344 3.76 -3.75 5.99
CA LEU A 344 2.98 -4.75 6.71
C LEU A 344 2.16 -5.57 5.69
N LYS A 345 2.37 -6.89 5.69
CA LYS A 345 1.55 -7.81 4.90
C LYS A 345 0.31 -8.17 5.73
N GLN A 346 -0.84 -7.67 5.34
CA GLN A 346 -2.09 -7.74 6.11
C GLN A 346 -2.73 -9.13 6.12
N PHE A 347 -2.46 -9.94 5.08
CA PHE A 347 -2.84 -11.34 5.00
C PHE A 347 -1.66 -12.17 4.51
N ILE A 348 -1.47 -13.35 5.11
CA ILE A 348 -0.40 -14.29 4.75
C ILE A 348 -1.03 -15.68 4.61
N SER A 349 -0.99 -16.27 3.42
CA SER A 349 -1.25 -17.70 3.24
C SER A 349 0.05 -18.47 3.42
N ARG A 350 -0.02 -19.57 4.18
CA ARG A 350 1.06 -20.51 4.39
C ARG A 350 0.82 -21.85 3.67
N LEU A 351 -0.22 -21.87 2.82
CA LEU A 351 -0.56 -23.00 1.95
C LEU A 351 0.34 -23.07 0.73
#